data_2a7b007ee90401b11c651b9ecdb51a27
#
_entry.id   2a7b007ee90401b11c651b9ecdb51a27
#
_cell.length_a   1.000
_cell.length_b   1.000
_cell.length_c   1.000
_cell.angle_alpha   90.00
_cell.angle_beta   90.00
_cell.angle_gamma   90.00
#
_symmetry.space_group_name_H-M   'P 1'
#
loop_
_entity.id
_entity.type
_entity.pdbx_description
1 polymer ?
#
loop_
_entity_poly.entity_id
_entity_poly.type
_entity_poly.pdbx_seq_one_letter_code
_entity_poly.pdbx_strand_id
1 'polypeptide(L)'
;YDSYSIRQETVPVHSSAIKARGKWIPVIWPQDGRQADKGSGKNLTEQYKKEGVNMCPEWFTNPPQKGLREGTGGNSVEAGIMEMLVRMQTKRLKVFKNQNKLLEELRMHHRKDGKIVPMNDDLISALRYCIMSLRKARLKIYEPLQQLTDSEFNVFAR
;
A
#
# COMPACT_ATOMS: atom_id res chain seq x y z
N TYR A 1 3.35 -7.94 -7.49
CA TYR A 1 3.75 -6.66 -6.93
C TYR A 1 5.04 -6.84 -6.13
N ASP A 2 5.71 -5.74 -5.77
CA ASP A 2 6.97 -5.73 -5.08
C ASP A 2 6.86 -5.04 -3.71
N SER A 3 7.92 -5.12 -2.93
CA SER A 3 8.13 -4.31 -1.74
C SER A 3 9.21 -3.26 -2.01
N TYR A 4 9.03 -2.06 -1.46
CA TYR A 4 9.95 -0.96 -1.60
C TYR A 4 10.22 -0.35 -0.24
N SER A 5 11.48 -0.32 0.14
CA SER A 5 11.97 0.35 1.34
C SER A 5 13.30 1.01 1.03
N ILE A 6 13.34 2.32 1.21
CA ILE A 6 14.56 3.12 1.12
C ILE A 6 14.52 4.18 2.22
N ARG A 7 15.65 4.41 2.87
CA ARG A 7 15.75 5.37 3.98
C ARG A 7 16.34 6.69 3.51
N GLN A 8 15.97 7.77 4.19
CA GLN A 8 16.57 9.11 4.04
C GLN A 8 16.44 9.73 2.65
N GLU A 9 15.43 9.30 1.88
CA GLU A 9 15.16 9.88 0.57
C GLU A 9 14.08 10.97 0.64
N THR A 10 14.04 11.81 -0.38
CA THR A 10 13.10 12.93 -0.47
C THR A 10 11.71 12.48 -0.96
N VAL A 11 10.68 13.27 -0.67
CA VAL A 11 9.31 13.02 -1.14
C VAL A 11 9.22 12.87 -2.67
N PRO A 12 9.90 13.66 -3.51
CA PRO A 12 9.91 13.46 -4.96
C PRO A 12 10.44 12.08 -5.39
N VAL A 13 11.50 11.58 -4.76
CA VAL A 13 12.08 10.26 -5.06
C VAL A 13 11.09 9.16 -4.73
N HIS A 14 10.52 9.17 -3.51
CA HIS A 14 9.47 8.22 -3.11
C HIS A 14 8.25 8.31 -4.02
N SER A 15 7.80 9.51 -4.35
CA SER A 15 6.65 9.74 -5.23
C SER A 15 6.87 9.17 -6.63
N SER A 16 8.07 9.32 -7.17
CA SER A 16 8.43 8.74 -8.47
C SER A 16 8.40 7.22 -8.44
N ALA A 17 8.97 6.61 -7.39
CA ALA A 17 8.94 5.17 -7.20
C ALA A 17 7.51 4.61 -7.05
N ILE A 18 6.64 5.31 -6.33
CA ILE A 18 5.22 4.94 -6.16
C ILE A 18 4.50 5.04 -7.51
N LYS A 19 4.64 6.16 -8.21
CA LYS A 19 3.97 6.40 -9.50
C LYS A 19 4.41 5.44 -10.60
N ALA A 20 5.65 4.96 -10.57
CA ALA A 20 6.17 3.96 -11.49
C ALA A 20 5.42 2.62 -11.41
N ARG A 21 4.83 2.31 -10.26
CA ARG A 21 3.99 1.11 -10.06
C ARG A 21 2.57 1.26 -10.60
N GLY A 22 2.14 2.49 -10.79
CA GLY A 22 0.84 2.83 -11.38
C GLY A 22 0.20 4.03 -10.68
N LYS A 23 0.06 5.14 -11.39
CA LYS A 23 -0.53 6.39 -10.87
C LYS A 23 -1.97 6.24 -10.39
N TRP A 24 -2.68 5.21 -10.86
CA TRP A 24 -4.07 4.91 -10.50
C TRP A 24 -4.22 4.17 -9.18
N ILE A 25 -3.12 3.56 -8.65
CA ILE A 25 -3.15 2.76 -7.43
C ILE A 25 -3.36 3.67 -6.22
N PRO A 26 -4.41 3.45 -5.39
CA PRO A 26 -4.62 4.23 -4.19
C PRO A 26 -3.54 3.91 -3.15
N VAL A 27 -2.97 4.94 -2.54
CA VAL A 27 -1.92 4.82 -1.52
C VAL A 27 -2.54 5.02 -0.15
N ILE A 28 -2.44 4.00 0.68
CA ILE A 28 -2.83 4.04 2.10
C ILE A 28 -1.65 4.60 2.90
N TRP A 29 -1.93 5.44 3.86
CA TRP A 29 -0.94 6.12 4.65
C TRP A 29 -1.30 6.13 6.15
N PRO A 30 -0.32 6.10 7.07
CA PRO A 30 -0.54 6.07 8.50
C PRO A 30 -0.93 7.46 9.05
N GLN A 31 -1.47 7.50 10.26
CA GLN A 31 -1.94 8.73 10.90
C GLN A 31 -0.84 9.79 11.09
N ASP A 32 0.40 9.37 11.29
CA ASP A 32 1.57 10.26 11.43
C ASP A 32 1.90 11.02 10.14
N GLY A 33 1.42 10.58 8.97
CA GLY A 33 1.50 11.35 7.74
C GLY A 33 0.79 12.73 7.79
N ARG A 34 0.01 13.00 8.85
CA ARG A 34 -0.57 14.33 9.16
C ARG A 34 0.40 15.27 9.86
N GLN A 35 1.49 14.76 10.40
CA GLN A 35 2.47 15.60 11.07
C GLN A 35 3.08 16.57 10.07
N ALA A 36 3.20 17.83 10.49
CA ALA A 36 3.87 18.84 9.70
C ALA A 36 5.38 18.57 9.69
N ASP A 37 5.98 18.60 8.51
CA ASP A 37 7.42 18.58 8.38
C ASP A 37 8.02 19.84 8.99
N LYS A 38 9.03 19.68 9.83
CA LYS A 38 9.68 20.79 10.56
C LYS A 38 10.31 21.82 9.62
N GLY A 39 10.70 21.42 8.41
CA GLY A 39 11.34 22.32 7.44
C GLY A 39 10.35 23.10 6.58
N SER A 40 9.28 22.46 6.10
CA SER A 40 8.32 23.05 5.15
C SER A 40 7.02 23.54 5.79
N GLY A 41 6.73 23.15 7.03
CA GLY A 41 5.46 23.41 7.70
C GLY A 41 4.25 22.68 7.10
N LYS A 42 4.46 21.92 5.99
CA LYS A 42 3.41 21.15 5.31
C LYS A 42 3.38 19.73 5.82
N ASN A 43 2.19 19.15 5.91
CA ASN A 43 2.11 17.74 6.26
C ASN A 43 2.61 16.85 5.11
N LEU A 44 3.10 15.68 5.48
CA LEU A 44 3.73 14.76 4.54
C LEU A 44 2.75 14.29 3.45
N THR A 45 1.49 14.07 3.81
CA THR A 45 0.44 13.66 2.87
C THR A 45 0.19 14.70 1.79
N GLU A 46 0.18 16.00 2.14
CA GLU A 46 0.01 17.09 1.17
C GLU A 46 1.18 17.16 0.19
N GLN A 47 2.40 16.92 0.68
CA GLN A 47 3.58 16.88 -0.18
C GLN A 47 3.47 15.76 -1.21
N TYR A 48 3.08 14.53 -0.81
CA TYR A 48 2.86 13.42 -1.73
C TYR A 48 1.73 13.69 -2.73
N LYS A 49 0.61 14.30 -2.29
CA LYS A 49 -0.49 14.72 -3.18
C LYS A 49 -0.02 15.72 -4.22
N LYS A 50 0.79 16.71 -3.82
CA LYS A 50 1.37 17.70 -4.74
C LYS A 50 2.26 17.04 -5.81
N GLU A 51 2.98 16.00 -5.45
CA GLU A 51 3.77 15.19 -6.37
C GLU A 51 2.92 14.25 -7.27
N GLY A 52 1.59 14.32 -7.17
CA GLY A 52 0.67 13.53 -7.99
C GLY A 52 0.53 12.07 -7.58
N VAL A 53 0.83 11.74 -6.33
CA VAL A 53 0.55 10.42 -5.76
C VAL A 53 -0.93 10.33 -5.40
N ASN A 54 -1.58 9.23 -5.78
CA ASN A 54 -2.99 8.96 -5.50
C ASN A 54 -3.20 8.57 -4.04
N MET A 55 -3.03 9.54 -3.13
CA MET A 55 -3.20 9.33 -1.69
C MET A 55 -4.68 9.16 -1.33
N CYS A 56 -5.01 8.12 -0.56
CA CYS A 56 -6.35 7.98 -0.01
C CYS A 56 -6.73 9.24 0.79
N PRO A 57 -8.01 9.67 0.75
CA PRO A 57 -8.48 10.86 1.48
C PRO A 57 -8.23 10.76 2.98
N GLU A 58 -8.38 9.57 3.53
CA GLU A 58 -8.27 9.28 4.96
C GLU A 58 -7.02 8.44 5.25
N TRP A 59 -6.45 8.64 6.44
CA TRP A 59 -5.37 7.78 6.92
C TRP A 59 -5.87 6.37 7.20
N PHE A 60 -4.92 5.46 7.39
CA PHE A 60 -5.17 4.06 7.70
C PHE A 60 -5.96 3.91 9.02
N THR A 61 -7.00 3.11 8.96
CA THR A 61 -7.66 2.48 10.11
C THR A 61 -7.98 1.03 9.77
N ASN A 62 -8.05 0.19 10.79
CA ASN A 62 -8.58 -1.16 10.61
C ASN A 62 -10.03 -1.11 10.10
N PRO A 63 -10.54 -2.18 9.47
CA PRO A 63 -11.94 -2.25 9.10
C PRO A 63 -12.83 -1.97 10.32
N PRO A 64 -13.91 -1.20 10.16
CA PRO A 64 -14.89 -1.02 11.21
C PRO A 64 -15.58 -2.35 11.54
N GLN A 65 -16.09 -2.50 12.75
CA GLN A 65 -17.00 -3.59 13.06
C GLN A 65 -18.28 -3.45 12.23
N LYS A 66 -18.94 -4.59 11.96
CA LYS A 66 -20.16 -4.63 11.15
C LYS A 66 -21.19 -3.64 11.71
N GLY A 67 -21.69 -2.75 10.84
CA GLY A 67 -22.67 -1.72 11.18
C GLY A 67 -22.08 -0.39 11.68
N LEU A 68 -20.79 -0.27 11.90
CA LEU A 68 -20.14 0.98 12.27
C LEU A 68 -19.57 1.72 11.05
N ARG A 69 -19.36 3.04 11.23
CA ARG A 69 -18.81 3.90 10.18
C ARG A 69 -17.35 3.55 9.85
N GLU A 70 -16.97 3.80 8.60
CA GLU A 70 -15.57 3.80 8.20
C GLU A 70 -14.74 4.73 9.09
N GLY A 71 -13.50 4.33 9.42
CA GLY A 71 -12.64 5.07 10.34
C GLY A 71 -12.76 4.69 11.82
N THR A 72 -13.78 3.92 12.22
CA THR A 72 -13.99 3.53 13.63
C THR A 72 -13.24 2.25 14.04
N GLY A 73 -12.56 1.58 13.12
CA GLY A 73 -11.88 0.30 13.37
C GLY A 73 -10.60 0.40 14.23
N GLY A 74 -10.19 1.63 14.59
CA GLY A 74 -8.97 1.86 15.37
C GLY A 74 -7.69 1.49 14.63
N ASN A 75 -6.57 1.45 15.35
CA ASN A 75 -5.22 1.24 14.77
C ASN A 75 -4.48 0.04 15.42
N SER A 76 -5.20 -0.90 16.02
CA SER A 76 -4.59 -2.06 16.66
C SER A 76 -3.64 -2.80 15.71
N VAL A 77 -2.37 -2.86 16.07
CA VAL A 77 -1.35 -3.62 15.33
C VAL A 77 -1.66 -5.11 15.43
N GLU A 78 -2.06 -5.56 16.61
CA GLU A 78 -2.38 -6.94 16.91
C GLU A 78 -3.45 -7.50 15.98
N ALA A 79 -4.55 -6.78 15.78
CA ALA A 79 -5.64 -7.20 14.89
C ALA A 79 -5.14 -7.41 13.44
N GLY A 80 -4.27 -6.54 12.96
CA GLY A 80 -3.73 -6.66 11.61
C GLY A 80 -2.73 -7.81 11.45
N ILE A 81 -1.86 -8.04 12.46
CA ILE A 81 -0.93 -9.16 12.45
C ILE A 81 -1.68 -10.51 12.51
N MET A 82 -2.73 -10.59 13.33
CA MET A 82 -3.57 -11.80 13.38
C MET A 82 -4.28 -12.07 12.05
N GLU A 83 -4.82 -11.04 11.37
CA GLU A 83 -5.43 -11.19 10.04
C GLU A 83 -4.39 -11.67 9.01
N MET A 84 -3.18 -11.13 9.02
CA MET A 84 -2.10 -11.59 8.16
C MET A 84 -1.76 -13.07 8.41
N LEU A 85 -1.63 -13.47 9.67
CA LEU A 85 -1.35 -14.85 10.06
C LEU A 85 -2.44 -15.80 9.56
N VAL A 86 -3.71 -15.47 9.81
CA VAL A 86 -4.85 -16.28 9.35
C VAL A 86 -4.83 -16.42 7.83
N ARG A 87 -4.54 -15.33 7.10
CA ARG A 87 -4.45 -15.38 5.62
C ARG A 87 -3.29 -16.24 5.13
N MET A 88 -2.15 -16.22 5.80
CA MET A 88 -1.01 -17.09 5.47
C MET A 88 -1.34 -18.56 5.72
N GLN A 89 -1.91 -18.89 6.88
CA GLN A 89 -2.32 -20.25 7.24
C GLN A 89 -3.37 -20.81 6.28
N THR A 90 -4.32 -19.99 5.85
CA THR A 90 -5.36 -20.35 4.89
C THR A 90 -4.96 -20.21 3.42
N LYS A 91 -3.67 -19.94 3.14
CA LYS A 91 -3.08 -19.76 1.80
C LYS A 91 -3.70 -18.61 0.98
N ARG A 92 -4.43 -17.69 1.62
CA ARG A 92 -5.01 -16.49 1.00
C ARG A 92 -4.01 -15.33 0.87
N LEU A 93 -2.90 -15.38 1.60
CA LEU A 93 -1.77 -14.47 1.47
C LEU A 93 -0.51 -15.28 1.13
N LYS A 94 0.10 -14.94 0.01
CA LYS A 94 1.34 -15.53 -0.46
C LYS A 94 2.34 -14.41 -0.73
N VAL A 95 3.60 -14.62 -0.33
CA VAL A 95 4.69 -13.69 -0.58
C VAL A 95 5.62 -14.31 -1.63
N PHE A 96 5.95 -13.57 -2.66
CA PHE A 96 6.90 -14.03 -3.67
C PHE A 96 8.30 -14.22 -3.07
N LYS A 97 8.99 -15.26 -3.50
CA LYS A 97 10.32 -15.62 -2.98
C LYS A 97 11.40 -14.55 -3.20
N ASN A 98 11.21 -13.67 -4.18
CA ASN A 98 12.13 -12.56 -4.49
C ASN A 98 11.95 -11.34 -3.58
N GLN A 99 10.97 -11.36 -2.66
CA GLN A 99 10.75 -10.29 -1.69
C GLN A 99 11.66 -10.47 -0.46
N ASN A 100 12.96 -10.46 -0.66
CA ASN A 100 13.96 -10.84 0.33
C ASN A 100 13.86 -10.03 1.62
N LYS A 101 13.76 -8.69 1.52
CA LYS A 101 13.65 -7.81 2.70
C LYS A 101 12.40 -8.08 3.51
N LEU A 102 11.24 -8.23 2.87
CA LEU A 102 9.99 -8.55 3.56
C LEU A 102 10.05 -9.94 4.22
N LEU A 103 10.64 -10.92 3.54
CA LEU A 103 10.81 -12.28 4.11
C LEU A 103 11.77 -12.27 5.30
N GLU A 104 12.81 -11.43 5.29
CA GLU A 104 13.72 -11.24 6.41
C GLU A 104 12.99 -10.61 7.60
N GLU A 105 12.24 -9.52 7.41
CA GLU A 105 11.42 -8.91 8.46
C GLU A 105 10.43 -9.93 9.05
N LEU A 106 9.74 -10.72 8.22
CA LEU A 106 8.79 -11.74 8.67
C LEU A 106 9.45 -12.83 9.52
N ARG A 107 10.71 -13.23 9.22
CA ARG A 107 11.46 -14.20 10.02
C ARG A 107 11.91 -13.64 11.37
N MET A 108 12.24 -12.34 11.40
CA MET A 108 12.68 -11.67 12.63
C MET A 108 11.52 -11.21 13.52
N HIS A 109 10.31 -11.12 12.95
CA HIS A 109 9.15 -10.65 13.68
C HIS A 109 8.75 -11.61 14.78
N HIS A 110 8.80 -11.15 16.02
CA HIS A 110 8.57 -11.99 17.19
C HIS A 110 7.88 -11.22 18.33
N ARG A 111 7.49 -11.96 19.34
CA ARG A 111 6.94 -11.42 20.59
C ARG A 111 7.94 -11.58 21.72
N LYS A 112 7.98 -10.58 22.58
CA LYS A 112 8.65 -10.64 23.87
C LYS A 112 7.64 -10.26 24.94
N ASP A 113 7.52 -11.08 25.98
CA ASP A 113 6.56 -10.89 27.06
C ASP A 113 5.12 -10.64 26.59
N GLY A 114 4.69 -11.39 25.57
CA GLY A 114 3.36 -11.29 24.95
C GLY A 114 3.14 -10.08 24.03
N LYS A 115 4.09 -9.15 23.92
CA LYS A 115 4.00 -7.95 23.08
C LYS A 115 4.83 -8.09 21.81
N ILE A 116 4.32 -7.55 20.71
CA ILE A 116 5.07 -7.46 19.45
C ILE A 116 6.27 -6.53 19.66
N VAL A 117 7.45 -6.97 19.23
CA VAL A 117 8.67 -6.17 19.25
C VAL A 117 8.70 -5.28 17.99
N PRO A 118 8.61 -3.94 18.13
CA PRO A 118 8.59 -3.02 16.98
C PRO A 118 10.03 -2.75 16.51
N MET A 119 10.62 -3.69 15.79
CA MET A 119 11.98 -3.57 15.29
C MET A 119 12.07 -4.14 13.86
N ASN A 120 12.58 -3.33 12.93
CA ASN A 120 12.71 -3.70 11.52
C ASN A 120 11.40 -4.29 10.94
N ASP A 121 10.30 -3.56 11.10
CA ASP A 121 8.94 -3.99 10.73
C ASP A 121 8.25 -3.04 9.73
N ASP A 122 9.02 -2.23 9.02
CA ASP A 122 8.50 -1.24 8.07
C ASP A 122 7.67 -1.89 6.95
N LEU A 123 8.19 -2.97 6.35
CA LEU A 123 7.51 -3.69 5.27
C LEU A 123 6.36 -4.54 5.81
N ILE A 124 6.48 -5.10 7.01
CA ILE A 124 5.37 -5.79 7.70
C ILE A 124 4.24 -4.80 7.98
N SER A 125 4.55 -3.62 8.49
CA SER A 125 3.58 -2.56 8.73
C SER A 125 2.90 -2.10 7.43
N ALA A 126 3.66 -1.91 6.35
CA ALA A 126 3.11 -1.59 5.03
C ALA A 126 2.19 -2.71 4.52
N LEU A 127 2.60 -3.97 4.62
CA LEU A 127 1.79 -5.13 4.24
C LEU A 127 0.49 -5.21 5.07
N ARG A 128 0.59 -4.98 6.38
CA ARG A 128 -0.57 -4.90 7.28
C ARG A 128 -1.56 -3.83 6.82
N TYR A 129 -1.09 -2.62 6.50
CA TYR A 129 -1.95 -1.57 5.97
C TYR A 129 -2.64 -1.98 4.68
N CYS A 130 -1.94 -2.62 3.77
CA CYS A 130 -2.52 -3.13 2.53
C CYS A 130 -3.61 -4.17 2.81
N ILE A 131 -3.33 -5.19 3.63
CA ILE A 131 -4.27 -6.27 3.93
C ILE A 131 -5.54 -5.75 4.62
N MET A 132 -5.37 -4.90 5.62
CA MET A 132 -6.49 -4.33 6.37
C MET A 132 -7.29 -3.29 5.57
N SER A 133 -6.75 -2.84 4.42
CA SER A 133 -7.39 -1.85 3.55
C SER A 133 -7.86 -2.43 2.21
N LEU A 134 -7.94 -3.74 2.05
CA LEU A 134 -8.37 -4.39 0.80
C LEU A 134 -9.73 -3.88 0.30
N ARG A 135 -10.63 -3.43 1.19
CA ARG A 135 -11.90 -2.81 0.84
C ARG A 135 -11.76 -1.50 0.02
N LYS A 136 -10.58 -0.86 0.08
CA LYS A 136 -10.25 0.35 -0.68
C LYS A 136 -9.53 0.04 -2.01
N ALA A 137 -9.23 -1.23 -2.28
CA ALA A 137 -8.59 -1.62 -3.52
C ALA A 137 -9.45 -1.29 -4.74
N ARG A 138 -8.79 -0.98 -5.85
CA ARG A 138 -9.44 -0.72 -7.15
C ARG A 138 -8.92 -1.71 -8.17
N LEU A 139 -9.80 -2.20 -9.01
CA LEU A 139 -9.41 -2.96 -10.19
C LEU A 139 -9.10 -1.96 -11.32
N LYS A 140 -8.00 -2.19 -12.02
CA LYS A 140 -7.79 -1.49 -13.29
C LYS A 140 -8.71 -2.12 -14.32
N ILE A 141 -9.71 -1.38 -14.75
CA ILE A 141 -10.53 -1.76 -15.92
C ILE A 141 -9.64 -1.54 -17.13
N TYR A 142 -9.26 -2.62 -17.79
CA TYR A 142 -8.68 -2.53 -19.13
C TYR A 142 -9.86 -2.33 -20.08
N GLU A 143 -9.90 -1.20 -20.76
CA GLU A 143 -10.75 -1.10 -21.94
C GLU A 143 -10.27 -2.19 -22.90
N PRO A 144 -11.17 -3.03 -23.43
CA PRO A 144 -10.76 -4.00 -24.43
C PRO A 144 -10.08 -3.20 -25.56
N LEU A 145 -8.92 -3.67 -26.00
CA LEU A 145 -8.27 -3.12 -27.20
C LEU A 145 -9.35 -3.09 -28.27
N GLN A 146 -9.67 -1.89 -28.77
CA GLN A 146 -10.54 -1.79 -29.96
C GLN A 146 -9.89 -2.69 -31.00
N GLN A 147 -10.61 -3.74 -31.38
CA GLN A 147 -10.18 -4.54 -32.52
C GLN A 147 -10.14 -3.58 -33.69
N LEU A 148 -8.94 -3.29 -34.17
CA LEU A 148 -8.78 -2.57 -35.44
C LEU A 148 -9.59 -3.37 -36.47
N THR A 149 -10.65 -2.79 -36.96
CA THR A 149 -11.43 -3.42 -38.03
C THR A 149 -10.53 -3.52 -39.24
N ASP A 150 -10.63 -4.59 -40.01
CA ASP A 150 -9.81 -4.83 -41.22
C ASP A 150 -9.86 -3.66 -42.21
N SER A 151 -10.85 -2.77 -42.13
CA SER A 151 -10.96 -1.53 -42.92
C SER A 151 -9.90 -0.47 -42.54
N GLU A 152 -9.29 -0.53 -41.37
CA GLU A 152 -8.24 0.43 -40.96
C GLU A 152 -6.82 -0.07 -41.33
N PHE A 153 -6.71 -1.30 -41.82
CA PHE A 153 -5.45 -1.91 -42.23
C PHE A 153 -5.32 -2.02 -43.75
N ASN A 154 -5.63 -0.92 -44.48
CA ASN A 154 -5.45 -0.93 -45.91
C ASN A 154 -4.04 -0.45 -46.30
N VAL A 155 -3.09 -1.38 -46.32
CA VAL A 155 -1.67 -1.15 -46.69
C VAL A 155 -1.52 -0.76 -48.17
N PHE A 156 -2.58 -0.88 -48.98
CA PHE A 156 -2.56 -0.66 -50.43
C PHE A 156 -3.45 0.51 -50.93
N ALA A 157 -3.93 1.35 -50.04
CA ALA A 157 -4.58 2.57 -50.44
C ALA A 157 -3.52 3.53 -51.04
N ARG A 158 -3.44 3.55 -52.39
CA ARG A 158 -2.69 4.55 -53.14
C ARG A 158 -3.50 5.83 -53.30
#